data_acf59bbc910a159a33a3bfc840d47430
#
_entry.id   acf59bbc910a159a33a3bfc840d47430
#
_cell.length_a   1.000
_cell.length_b   1.000
_cell.length_c   1.000
_cell.angle_alpha   90.00
_cell.angle_beta   90.00
_cell.angle_gamma   90.00
#
_symmetry.space_group_name_H-M   'P 1'
#
loop_
_entity.id
_entity.type
_entity.pdbx_description
1 polymer ?
#
loop_
_entity_poly.entity_id
_entity_poly.type
_entity_poly.pdbx_seq_one_letter_code
_entity_poly.pdbx_strand_id
1 'polypeptide(L)'
;MIDIKKTYKNYVDGKYFRSESGKTYTIELKNEFYELPLTSRKDIRDTVTSSKSGFNKWNGLTPYTRMQILYRLSEMIEGNKESYIELLISHGMSKQKANKDIELAIENIIWFAGLADKWEQLAGNLNPVSEEYFNISHQNPI
;
A
#
# COMPACT_ATOMS: atom_id res chain seq x y z
N MET A 1 37.70 7.75 0.93
CA MET A 1 36.74 7.76 2.04
C MET A 1 35.79 6.60 1.76
N ILE A 2 35.68 5.63 2.63
CA ILE A 2 34.76 4.50 2.43
C ILE A 2 33.37 5.05 2.67
N ASP A 3 32.53 5.08 1.62
CA ASP A 3 31.13 5.50 1.74
C ASP A 3 30.35 4.36 2.42
N ILE A 4 30.06 4.54 3.71
CA ILE A 4 29.32 3.53 4.48
C ILE A 4 27.84 3.76 4.19
N LYS A 5 27.31 2.96 3.27
CA LYS A 5 25.87 2.98 2.97
C LYS A 5 25.08 2.45 4.16
N LYS A 6 23.99 3.12 4.47
CA LYS A 6 23.07 2.66 5.53
C LYS A 6 22.44 1.33 5.14
N THR A 7 22.48 0.37 6.06
CA THR A 7 21.70 -0.87 5.94
C THR A 7 20.20 -0.55 5.84
N TYR A 8 19.53 -1.09 4.85
CA TYR A 8 18.09 -0.98 4.71
C TYR A 8 17.39 -1.67 5.88
N LYS A 9 16.16 -1.27 6.13
CA LYS A 9 15.34 -1.81 7.22
C LYS A 9 13.99 -2.22 6.69
N ASN A 10 13.36 -3.19 7.36
CA ASN A 10 11.95 -3.49 7.13
C ASN A 10 11.09 -2.31 7.61
N TYR A 11 9.96 -2.09 6.94
CA TYR A 11 8.98 -1.06 7.33
C TYR A 11 7.64 -1.72 7.63
N VAL A 12 7.18 -1.62 8.88
CA VAL A 12 5.91 -2.20 9.34
C VAL A 12 5.32 -1.30 10.42
N ASP A 13 4.03 -1.11 10.41
CA ASP A 13 3.27 -0.30 11.38
C ASP A 13 3.82 1.14 11.51
N GLY A 14 4.19 1.75 10.37
CA GLY A 14 4.73 3.10 10.36
C GLY A 14 6.17 3.24 10.88
N LYS A 15 6.89 2.14 11.15
CA LYS A 15 8.22 2.14 11.77
C LYS A 15 9.22 1.32 10.98
N TYR A 16 10.47 1.78 11.01
CA TYR A 16 11.61 1.05 10.47
C TYR A 16 12.25 0.19 11.54
N PHE A 17 12.41 -1.11 11.29
CA PHE A 17 13.07 -2.04 12.20
C PHE A 17 14.07 -2.95 11.47
N ARG A 18 15.06 -3.45 12.22
CA ARG A 18 15.99 -4.49 11.74
C ARG A 18 15.34 -5.85 11.88
N SER A 19 15.74 -6.82 11.04
CA SER A 19 15.37 -8.22 11.26
C SER A 19 15.77 -8.65 12.68
N GLU A 20 14.94 -9.47 13.32
CA GLU A 20 15.23 -10.05 14.62
C GLU A 20 16.58 -10.79 14.64
N SER A 21 16.92 -11.46 13.54
CA SER A 21 18.19 -12.18 13.41
C SER A 21 19.40 -11.24 13.35
N GLY A 22 19.22 -9.95 13.08
CA GLY A 22 20.27 -8.99 12.82
C GLY A 22 21.05 -9.27 11.53
N LYS A 23 20.71 -10.32 10.77
CA LYS A 23 21.40 -10.73 9.55
C LYS A 23 20.96 -9.90 8.37
N THR A 24 21.90 -9.68 7.45
CA THR A 24 21.67 -9.01 6.17
C THR A 24 22.16 -9.90 5.04
N TYR A 25 21.78 -9.57 3.83
CA TYR A 25 22.36 -10.08 2.60
C TYR A 25 22.65 -8.92 1.66
N THR A 26 23.70 -9.08 0.87
CA THR A 26 24.17 -8.05 -0.06
C THR A 26 23.60 -8.32 -1.45
N ILE A 27 23.08 -7.29 -2.10
CA ILE A 27 22.76 -7.30 -3.52
C ILE A 27 23.63 -6.28 -4.24
N GLU A 28 24.00 -6.58 -5.48
CA GLU A 28 24.67 -5.67 -6.38
C GLU A 28 23.66 -5.13 -7.41
N LEU A 29 23.57 -3.80 -7.51
CA LEU A 29 22.75 -3.14 -8.50
C LEU A 29 23.52 -1.96 -9.11
N LYS A 30 23.72 -1.97 -10.43
CA LYS A 30 24.46 -0.90 -11.14
C LYS A 30 25.86 -0.63 -10.56
N ASN A 31 26.63 -1.67 -10.23
CA ASN A 31 27.96 -1.62 -9.59
C ASN A 31 27.93 -0.99 -8.17
N GLU A 32 26.78 -0.93 -7.53
CA GLU A 32 26.65 -0.52 -6.14
C GLU A 32 26.15 -1.68 -5.29
N PHE A 33 26.66 -1.79 -4.07
CA PHE A 33 26.28 -2.84 -3.13
C PHE A 33 25.28 -2.30 -2.10
N TYR A 34 24.21 -3.07 -1.89
CA TYR A 34 23.14 -2.73 -0.95
C TYR A 34 22.98 -3.85 0.07
N GLU A 35 22.99 -3.48 1.35
CA GLU A 35 22.74 -4.40 2.46
C GLU A 35 21.24 -4.40 2.79
N LEU A 36 20.57 -5.52 2.53
CA LEU A 36 19.16 -5.71 2.82
C LEU A 36 18.97 -6.63 4.03
N PRO A 37 17.91 -6.42 4.85
CA PRO A 37 17.65 -7.28 5.99
C PRO A 37 17.25 -8.68 5.54
N LEU A 38 17.90 -9.71 6.10
CA LEU A 38 17.46 -11.09 5.92
C LEU A 38 16.29 -11.34 6.87
N THR A 39 15.08 -11.14 6.37
CA THR A 39 13.83 -11.23 7.12
C THR A 39 13.61 -12.66 7.62
N SER A 40 13.40 -12.82 8.92
CA SER A 40 13.16 -14.11 9.56
C SER A 40 11.68 -14.53 9.47
N ARG A 41 11.41 -15.82 9.74
CA ARG A 41 10.05 -16.33 9.83
C ARG A 41 9.22 -15.61 10.93
N LYS A 42 9.86 -15.18 12.01
CA LYS A 42 9.22 -14.42 13.08
C LYS A 42 8.87 -13.01 12.60
N ASP A 43 9.77 -12.34 11.91
CA ASP A 43 9.50 -11.02 11.32
C ASP A 43 8.27 -11.05 10.41
N ILE A 44 8.16 -12.10 9.56
CA ILE A 44 7.01 -12.29 8.67
C ILE A 44 5.72 -12.48 9.49
N ARG A 45 5.75 -13.34 10.49
CA ARG A 45 4.58 -13.57 11.36
C ARG A 45 4.13 -12.29 12.04
N ASP A 46 5.07 -11.54 12.60
CA ASP A 46 4.79 -10.30 13.33
C ASP A 46 4.25 -9.22 12.38
N THR A 47 4.77 -9.17 11.14
CA THR A 47 4.25 -8.31 10.07
C THR A 47 2.81 -8.67 9.70
N VAL A 48 2.49 -9.95 9.53
CA VAL A 48 1.12 -10.41 9.24
C VAL A 48 0.18 -10.07 10.41
N THR A 49 0.63 -10.23 11.64
CA THR A 49 -0.16 -9.86 12.83
C THR A 49 -0.44 -8.36 12.87
N SER A 50 0.57 -7.54 12.57
CA SER A 50 0.42 -6.08 12.45
C SER A 50 -0.56 -5.70 11.34
N SER A 51 -0.47 -6.34 10.17
CA SER A 51 -1.38 -6.10 9.05
C SER A 51 -2.84 -6.41 9.41
N LYS A 52 -3.10 -7.51 10.13
CA LYS A 52 -4.46 -7.84 10.62
C LYS A 52 -4.98 -6.79 11.59
N SER A 53 -4.14 -6.29 12.50
CA SER A 53 -4.51 -5.19 13.40
C SER A 53 -4.80 -3.91 12.61
N GLY A 54 -3.99 -3.59 11.62
CA GLY A 54 -4.20 -2.45 10.72
C GLY A 54 -5.50 -2.56 9.92
N PHE A 55 -5.80 -3.76 9.41
CA PHE A 55 -7.05 -4.03 8.71
C PHE A 55 -8.27 -3.74 9.60
N ASN A 56 -8.28 -4.23 10.85
CA ASN A 56 -9.38 -4.01 11.77
C ASN A 56 -9.59 -2.51 12.05
N LYS A 57 -8.51 -1.75 12.25
CA LYS A 57 -8.56 -0.30 12.42
C LYS A 57 -9.13 0.40 11.18
N TRP A 58 -8.64 0.03 10.00
CA TRP A 58 -9.10 0.60 8.73
C TRP A 58 -10.57 0.28 8.45
N ASN A 59 -10.97 -0.96 8.66
CA ASN A 59 -12.34 -1.40 8.44
C ASN A 59 -13.34 -0.76 9.42
N GLY A 60 -12.88 -0.42 10.64
CA GLY A 60 -13.68 0.30 11.63
C GLY A 60 -13.86 1.80 11.34
N LEU A 61 -13.14 2.36 10.35
CA LEU A 61 -13.35 3.75 9.94
C LEU A 61 -14.63 3.89 9.13
N THR A 62 -15.30 5.05 9.25
CA THR A 62 -16.43 5.36 8.38
C THR A 62 -16.00 5.45 6.92
N PRO A 63 -16.87 5.12 5.95
CA PRO A 63 -16.56 5.30 4.52
C PRO A 63 -16.05 6.70 4.19
N TYR A 64 -16.67 7.73 4.77
CA TYR A 64 -16.25 9.13 4.61
C TYR A 64 -14.80 9.36 5.09
N THR A 65 -14.44 8.84 6.26
CA THR A 65 -13.07 8.97 6.79
C THR A 65 -12.05 8.27 5.88
N ARG A 66 -12.37 7.07 5.38
CA ARG A 66 -11.53 6.36 4.42
C ARG A 66 -11.34 7.15 3.13
N MET A 67 -12.41 7.73 2.60
CA MET A 67 -12.37 8.62 1.44
C MET A 67 -11.41 9.80 1.68
N GLN A 68 -11.55 10.51 2.80
CA GLN A 68 -10.68 11.65 3.12
C GLN A 68 -9.19 11.26 3.20
N ILE A 69 -8.88 10.12 3.82
CA ILE A 69 -7.50 9.62 3.92
C ILE A 69 -6.92 9.34 2.53
N LEU A 70 -7.70 8.72 1.64
CA LEU A 70 -7.26 8.43 0.28
C LEU A 70 -7.07 9.71 -0.55
N TYR A 71 -7.97 10.69 -0.46
CA TYR A 71 -7.76 11.99 -1.11
C TYR A 71 -6.51 12.67 -0.60
N ARG A 72 -6.28 12.67 0.71
CA ARG A 72 -5.06 13.25 1.26
C ARG A 72 -3.80 12.53 0.78
N LEU A 73 -3.87 11.21 0.62
CA LEU A 73 -2.76 10.43 0.05
C LEU A 73 -2.48 10.84 -1.40
N SER A 74 -3.50 11.01 -2.23
CA SER A 74 -3.30 11.45 -3.62
C SER A 74 -2.67 12.85 -3.71
N GLU A 75 -3.12 13.81 -2.88
CA GLU A 75 -2.53 15.14 -2.78
C GLU A 75 -1.04 15.09 -2.37
N MET A 76 -0.70 14.24 -1.42
CA MET A 76 0.69 14.08 -0.97
C MET A 76 1.57 13.46 -2.06
N ILE A 77 1.06 12.52 -2.84
CA ILE A 77 1.79 11.93 -3.97
C ILE A 77 1.96 12.97 -5.07
N GLU A 78 0.92 13.72 -5.40
CA GLU A 78 0.97 14.78 -6.41
C GLU A 78 1.96 15.88 -6.02
N GLY A 79 1.94 16.32 -4.76
CA GLY A 79 2.87 17.33 -4.23
C GLY A 79 4.34 16.89 -4.23
N ASN A 80 4.62 15.57 -4.29
CA ASN A 80 5.97 15.00 -4.35
C ASN A 80 6.24 14.28 -5.68
N LYS A 81 5.44 14.54 -6.71
CA LYS A 81 5.46 13.82 -7.99
C LYS A 81 6.86 13.72 -8.60
N GLU A 82 7.58 14.83 -8.68
CA GLU A 82 8.91 14.87 -9.28
C GLU A 82 9.91 13.96 -8.55
N SER A 83 9.90 13.97 -7.21
CA SER A 83 10.78 13.12 -6.42
C SER A 83 10.51 11.62 -6.64
N TYR A 84 9.25 11.23 -6.78
CA TYR A 84 8.89 9.84 -7.10
C TYR A 84 9.31 9.46 -8.52
N ILE A 85 9.17 10.35 -9.50
CA ILE A 85 9.61 10.13 -10.88
C ILE A 85 11.13 9.94 -10.91
N GLU A 86 11.90 10.80 -10.24
CA GLU A 86 13.35 10.67 -10.14
C GLU A 86 13.76 9.35 -9.51
N LEU A 87 13.07 8.93 -8.45
CA LEU A 87 13.30 7.64 -7.80
C LEU A 87 13.06 6.47 -8.76
N LEU A 88 11.95 6.46 -9.50
CA LEU A 88 11.64 5.41 -10.47
C LEU A 88 12.67 5.37 -11.61
N ILE A 89 13.14 6.53 -12.07
CA ILE A 89 14.20 6.62 -13.08
C ILE A 89 15.52 6.04 -12.53
N SER A 90 15.86 6.34 -11.28
CA SER A 90 17.07 5.79 -10.65
C SER A 90 17.04 4.26 -10.58
N HIS A 91 15.85 3.66 -10.48
CA HIS A 91 15.62 2.22 -10.52
C HIS A 91 15.54 1.63 -11.94
N GLY A 92 15.81 2.44 -12.98
CA GLY A 92 15.92 1.96 -14.36
C GLY A 92 14.66 2.14 -15.22
N MET A 93 13.64 2.82 -14.70
CA MET A 93 12.45 3.13 -15.48
C MET A 93 12.70 4.28 -16.46
N SER A 94 12.08 4.26 -17.65
CA SER A 94 12.11 5.42 -18.53
C SER A 94 11.27 6.58 -17.95
N LYS A 95 11.67 7.82 -18.22
CA LYS A 95 10.95 9.01 -17.73
C LYS A 95 9.48 9.01 -18.14
N GLN A 96 9.18 8.63 -19.38
CA GLN A 96 7.81 8.57 -19.88
C GLN A 96 6.96 7.55 -19.08
N LYS A 97 7.52 6.36 -18.82
CA LYS A 97 6.83 5.33 -18.05
C LYS A 97 6.65 5.76 -16.59
N ALA A 98 7.69 6.33 -15.97
CA ALA A 98 7.63 6.82 -14.60
C ALA A 98 6.53 7.88 -14.41
N ASN A 99 6.43 8.86 -15.31
CA ASN A 99 5.36 9.86 -15.30
C ASN A 99 3.97 9.20 -15.38
N LYS A 100 3.78 8.31 -16.36
CA LYS A 100 2.50 7.62 -16.57
C LYS A 100 2.11 6.77 -15.35
N ASP A 101 3.06 6.06 -14.75
CA ASP A 101 2.79 5.21 -13.59
C ASP A 101 2.37 6.03 -12.36
N ILE A 102 3.00 7.19 -12.12
CA ILE A 102 2.60 8.09 -11.02
C ILE A 102 1.22 8.72 -11.29
N GLU A 103 0.96 9.19 -12.50
CA GLU A 103 -0.36 9.73 -12.87
C GLU A 103 -1.45 8.69 -12.68
N LEU A 104 -1.24 7.47 -13.16
CA LEU A 104 -2.19 6.37 -13.00
C LEU A 104 -2.39 6.00 -11.52
N ALA A 105 -1.33 6.06 -10.70
CA ALA A 105 -1.45 5.82 -9.27
C ALA A 105 -2.35 6.87 -8.59
N ILE A 106 -2.16 8.15 -8.90
CA ILE A 106 -2.99 9.25 -8.38
C ILE A 106 -4.45 9.07 -8.83
N GLU A 107 -4.69 8.83 -10.11
CA GLU A 107 -6.04 8.61 -10.67
C GLU A 107 -6.74 7.43 -9.98
N ASN A 108 -6.05 6.31 -9.81
CA ASN A 108 -6.61 5.14 -9.14
C ASN A 108 -6.97 5.43 -7.68
N ILE A 109 -6.11 6.14 -6.94
CA ILE A 109 -6.40 6.50 -5.54
C ILE A 109 -7.64 7.39 -5.48
N ILE A 110 -7.76 8.39 -6.34
CA ILE A 110 -8.91 9.29 -6.41
C ILE A 110 -10.17 8.50 -6.77
N TRP A 111 -10.09 7.59 -7.73
CA TRP A 111 -11.22 6.75 -8.14
C TRP A 111 -11.73 5.87 -6.99
N PHE A 112 -10.82 5.17 -6.28
CA PHE A 112 -11.18 4.36 -5.12
C PHE A 112 -11.65 5.21 -3.94
N ALA A 113 -11.11 6.41 -3.74
CA ALA A 113 -11.62 7.35 -2.76
C ALA A 113 -13.08 7.72 -3.04
N GLY A 114 -13.40 8.05 -4.30
CA GLY A 114 -14.76 8.35 -4.73
C GLY A 114 -15.74 7.15 -4.64
N LEU A 115 -15.21 5.92 -4.61
CA LEU A 115 -16.01 4.71 -4.46
C LEU A 115 -16.28 4.34 -2.99
N ALA A 116 -15.47 4.83 -2.06
CA ALA A 116 -15.49 4.39 -0.67
C ALA A 116 -16.86 4.59 0.03
N ASP A 117 -17.53 5.69 -0.24
CA ASP A 117 -18.85 6.00 0.32
C ASP A 117 -20.02 5.41 -0.50
N LYS A 118 -19.74 4.90 -1.69
CA LYS A 118 -20.73 4.32 -2.61
C LYS A 118 -20.75 2.80 -2.58
N TRP A 119 -19.74 2.20 -1.94
CA TRP A 119 -19.57 0.75 -1.94
C TRP A 119 -20.79 0.02 -1.38
N GLU A 120 -21.39 0.51 -0.30
CA GLU A 120 -22.57 -0.10 0.31
C GLU A 120 -23.79 -0.14 -0.63
N GLN A 121 -23.88 0.81 -1.57
CA GLN A 121 -24.91 0.83 -2.61
C GLN A 121 -24.64 -0.16 -3.75
N LEU A 122 -23.37 -0.53 -3.97
CA LEU A 122 -22.92 -1.40 -5.04
C LEU A 122 -22.72 -2.84 -4.57
N ALA A 123 -22.43 -3.05 -3.29
CA ALA A 123 -22.05 -4.35 -2.72
C ALA A 123 -23.25 -5.23 -2.36
N GLY A 124 -24.48 -4.75 -2.50
CA GLY A 124 -25.70 -5.47 -2.21
C GLY A 124 -26.59 -5.61 -3.44
N ASN A 125 -27.16 -6.79 -3.64
CA ASN A 125 -28.16 -7.04 -4.68
C ASN A 125 -29.43 -7.62 -4.06
N LEU A 126 -30.57 -7.11 -4.51
CA LEU A 126 -31.85 -7.77 -4.26
C LEU A 126 -31.99 -8.90 -5.28
N ASN A 127 -32.02 -10.13 -4.80
CA ASN A 127 -32.17 -11.29 -5.66
C ASN A 127 -33.64 -11.61 -5.90
N PRO A 128 -34.05 -12.06 -7.10
CA PRO A 128 -35.41 -12.50 -7.35
C PRO A 128 -35.75 -13.75 -6.53
N VAL A 129 -36.91 -13.73 -5.88
CA VAL A 129 -37.46 -14.87 -5.16
C VAL A 129 -38.91 -15.10 -5.62
N SER A 130 -39.37 -16.33 -5.55
CA SER A 130 -40.71 -16.71 -5.97
C SER A 130 -41.80 -16.46 -4.89
N GLU A 131 -41.42 -15.99 -3.71
CA GLU A 131 -42.28 -15.79 -2.55
C GLU A 131 -42.18 -14.38 -1.99
N GLU A 132 -43.05 -14.01 -1.03
CA GLU A 132 -43.08 -12.67 -0.39
C GLU A 132 -41.93 -12.39 0.56
N TYR A 133 -40.68 -12.78 0.17
CA TYR A 133 -39.47 -12.55 0.94
C TYR A 133 -38.49 -11.68 0.16
N PHE A 134 -37.64 -10.96 0.91
CA PHE A 134 -36.50 -10.26 0.34
C PHE A 134 -35.25 -11.13 0.50
N ASN A 135 -34.58 -11.45 -0.61
CA ASN A 135 -33.28 -12.10 -0.60
C ASN A 135 -32.21 -11.09 -1.01
N ILE A 136 -31.35 -10.73 -0.07
CA ILE A 136 -30.31 -9.73 -0.26
C ILE A 136 -28.95 -10.40 -0.15
N SER A 137 -28.13 -10.27 -1.21
CA SER A 137 -26.71 -10.61 -1.15
C SER A 137 -25.93 -9.40 -0.66
N HIS A 138 -24.99 -9.62 0.25
CA HIS A 138 -24.09 -8.59 0.75
C HIS A 138 -22.63 -9.06 0.68
N GLN A 139 -21.75 -8.20 0.19
CA GLN A 139 -20.32 -8.47 0.08
C GLN A 139 -19.60 -7.88 1.28
N ASN A 140 -18.89 -8.72 2.03
CA ASN A 140 -18.05 -8.30 3.14
C ASN A 140 -16.56 -8.51 2.78
N PRO A 141 -15.66 -7.62 3.19
CA PRO A 141 -14.22 -7.85 3.08
C PRO A 141 -13.80 -9.01 3.99
N ILE A 142 -12.86 -9.81 3.51
CA ILE A 142 -12.31 -10.98 4.21
C ILE A 142 -11.04 -10.58 4.98
#